data_7a369cca5280fb034a7bf5b47490c5b0
#
_entry.id   7a369cca5280fb034a7bf5b47490c5b0
#
_cell.length_a   1.000
_cell.length_b   1.000
_cell.length_c   1.000
_cell.angle_alpha   90.00
_cell.angle_beta   90.00
_cell.angle_gamma   90.00
#
_symmetry.space_group_name_H-M   'P 1'
#
loop_
_entity.id
_entity.type
_entity.pdbx_description
1 polymer ?
#
loop_
_entity_poly.entity_id
_entity_poly.type
_entity_poly.pdbx_seq_one_letter_code
_entity_poly.pdbx_strand_id
1 'polypeptide(L)'
;ALPICFIFDLGVSSYQLDTPERGFSYMNDGPLDMRMDKDAPLTAEEIVNEYDSEQLLQIIRDYGEERWAKRIVEFIVEARQEKRITTTGELVRIIKNAIPAKARQDGPHPAKRTFQAIRIEVNRELAILHDSFVDAVSMLKPKGMIGVITFHSLEDRITKQTFKELSTACICPPQLPVCVCNHKAVVKAKNKAIEPSIGEIEVNPRARSAKLRVAVKL
;
A
#
# COMPACT_ATOMS: atom_id res chain seq x y z
N ALA A 1 13.76 26.20 -12.55
CA ALA A 1 13.82 26.31 -11.06
C ALA A 1 13.62 24.91 -10.48
N LEU A 2 14.43 24.53 -9.47
CA LEU A 2 14.26 23.23 -8.77
C LEU A 2 13.12 23.32 -7.76
N PRO A 3 12.36 22.21 -7.54
CA PRO A 3 11.31 22.14 -6.53
C PRO A 3 11.83 22.40 -5.11
N ILE A 4 10.99 23.03 -4.28
CA ILE A 4 11.30 23.26 -2.86
C ILE A 4 10.64 22.23 -1.95
N CYS A 5 9.59 21.58 -2.45
CA CYS A 5 8.84 20.57 -1.72
C CYS A 5 8.20 19.60 -2.69
N PHE A 6 8.22 18.30 -2.30
CA PHE A 6 7.34 17.27 -2.84
C PHE A 6 6.45 16.76 -1.72
N ILE A 7 5.17 16.54 -2.03
CA ILE A 7 4.22 15.85 -1.16
C ILE A 7 3.64 14.67 -1.92
N PHE A 8 3.81 13.49 -1.37
CA PHE A 8 3.19 12.26 -1.85
C PHE A 8 2.03 11.92 -0.92
N ASP A 9 0.83 11.87 -1.47
CA ASP A 9 -0.38 11.39 -0.78
C ASP A 9 -0.72 10.03 -1.40
N LEU A 10 -0.31 8.93 -0.74
CA LEU A 10 -0.35 7.60 -1.31
C LEU A 10 -1.74 6.96 -1.19
N GLY A 11 -1.94 5.94 -2.00
CA GLY A 11 -3.17 5.14 -2.01
C GLY A 11 -4.27 5.72 -2.90
N VAL A 12 -5.51 5.39 -2.56
CA VAL A 12 -6.70 5.73 -3.37
C VAL A 12 -7.38 7.00 -2.89
N SER A 13 -7.94 7.76 -3.82
CA SER A 13 -8.76 8.94 -3.50
C SER A 13 -10.12 8.53 -2.94
N SER A 14 -10.74 9.45 -2.18
CA SER A 14 -12.12 9.28 -1.71
C SER A 14 -13.09 9.06 -2.85
N TYR A 15 -12.92 9.74 -3.97
CA TYR A 15 -13.74 9.56 -5.17
C TYR A 15 -13.70 8.12 -5.70
N GLN A 16 -12.52 7.50 -5.75
CA GLN A 16 -12.37 6.10 -6.19
C GLN A 16 -13.08 5.12 -5.25
N LEU A 17 -13.03 5.38 -3.92
CA LEU A 17 -13.70 4.55 -2.93
C LEU A 17 -15.23 4.73 -2.93
N ASP A 18 -15.71 5.96 -3.20
CA ASP A 18 -17.14 6.31 -3.15
C ASP A 18 -17.87 6.03 -4.46
N THR A 19 -17.14 5.67 -5.52
CA THR A 19 -17.70 5.33 -6.84
C THR A 19 -17.74 3.81 -6.99
N PRO A 20 -18.89 3.13 -6.84
CA PRO A 20 -19.01 1.67 -6.88
C PRO A 20 -18.48 1.05 -8.18
N GLU A 21 -18.67 1.74 -9.30
CA GLU A 21 -18.24 1.31 -10.64
C GLU A 21 -16.72 1.20 -10.81
N ARG A 22 -15.95 1.76 -9.85
CA ARG A 22 -14.49 1.66 -9.83
C ARG A 22 -13.98 0.40 -9.12
N GLY A 23 -14.84 -0.31 -8.38
CA GLY A 23 -14.53 -1.59 -7.74
C GLY A 23 -13.55 -1.54 -6.56
N PHE A 24 -13.21 -0.38 -6.02
CA PHE A 24 -12.28 -0.26 -4.87
C PHE A 24 -12.93 -0.59 -3.52
N SER A 25 -14.25 -0.43 -3.43
CA SER A 25 -14.97 -0.57 -2.16
C SER A 25 -15.42 -2.01 -1.92
N TYR A 26 -15.19 -2.49 -0.71
CA TYR A 26 -15.78 -3.72 -0.19
C TYR A 26 -17.13 -3.50 0.53
N MET A 27 -17.59 -2.25 0.60
CA MET A 27 -18.86 -1.88 1.22
C MET A 27 -20.01 -1.77 0.21
N ASN A 28 -19.70 -1.41 -1.01
CA ASN A 28 -20.64 -1.27 -2.11
C ASN A 28 -20.34 -2.33 -3.17
N ASP A 29 -21.39 -2.91 -3.77
CA ASP A 29 -21.22 -3.83 -4.88
C ASP A 29 -20.98 -3.08 -6.19
N GLY A 30 -20.06 -3.58 -7.00
CA GLY A 30 -19.67 -3.02 -8.28
C GLY A 30 -18.75 -3.97 -9.06
N PRO A 31 -18.36 -3.62 -10.29
CA PRO A 31 -17.40 -4.41 -11.07
C PRO A 31 -16.09 -4.63 -10.30
N LEU A 32 -15.48 -5.80 -10.42
CA LEU A 32 -14.21 -6.12 -9.78
C LEU A 32 -13.03 -5.57 -10.60
N ASP A 33 -12.90 -4.23 -10.66
CA ASP A 33 -11.91 -3.53 -11.50
C ASP A 33 -10.66 -3.10 -10.71
N MET A 34 -10.76 -2.18 -9.77
CA MET A 34 -9.70 -1.62 -8.92
C MET A 34 -8.55 -0.91 -9.66
N ARG A 35 -8.64 -0.64 -10.95
CA ARG A 35 -7.59 0.10 -11.67
C ARG A 35 -7.64 1.59 -11.34
N MET A 36 -6.51 2.16 -10.96
CA MET A 36 -6.36 3.63 -10.82
C MET A 36 -6.37 4.28 -12.21
N ASP A 37 -5.58 3.75 -13.13
CA ASP A 37 -5.59 4.07 -14.54
C ASP A 37 -6.54 3.10 -15.27
N LYS A 38 -7.62 3.62 -15.85
CA LYS A 38 -8.63 2.82 -16.56
C LYS A 38 -8.10 2.13 -17.83
N ASP A 39 -7.01 2.65 -18.39
CA ASP A 39 -6.38 2.10 -19.58
C ASP A 39 -5.34 1.01 -19.26
N ALA A 40 -5.04 0.80 -17.96
CA ALA A 40 -4.16 -0.29 -17.54
C ALA A 40 -4.79 -1.65 -17.88
N PRO A 41 -4.00 -2.64 -18.35
CA PRO A 41 -4.54 -3.91 -18.83
C PRO A 41 -5.06 -4.84 -17.72
N LEU A 42 -4.47 -4.79 -16.52
CA LEU A 42 -4.75 -5.75 -15.44
C LEU A 42 -5.85 -5.23 -14.52
N THR A 43 -6.92 -6.01 -14.37
CA THR A 43 -8.04 -5.74 -13.46
C THR A 43 -8.00 -6.66 -12.22
N ALA A 44 -8.73 -6.30 -11.18
CA ALA A 44 -8.91 -7.18 -10.02
C ALA A 44 -9.68 -8.46 -10.38
N GLU A 45 -10.58 -8.40 -11.36
CA GLU A 45 -11.28 -9.57 -11.91
C GLU A 45 -10.31 -10.58 -12.49
N GLU A 46 -9.34 -10.12 -13.31
CA GLU A 46 -8.33 -11.00 -13.90
C GLU A 46 -7.44 -11.62 -12.84
N ILE A 47 -6.99 -10.86 -11.84
CA ILE A 47 -6.20 -11.40 -10.73
C ILE A 47 -6.95 -12.53 -10.02
N VAL A 48 -8.20 -12.29 -9.65
CA VAL A 48 -9.00 -13.26 -8.88
C VAL A 48 -9.30 -14.52 -9.68
N ASN A 49 -9.53 -14.40 -10.99
CA ASN A 49 -9.93 -15.52 -11.82
C ASN A 49 -8.78 -16.23 -12.56
N GLU A 50 -7.69 -15.51 -12.89
CA GLU A 50 -6.63 -16.02 -13.78
C GLU A 50 -5.34 -16.39 -13.03
N TYR A 51 -5.01 -15.71 -11.91
CA TYR A 51 -3.82 -16.05 -11.13
C TYR A 51 -3.92 -17.46 -10.57
N ASP A 52 -2.81 -18.18 -10.55
CA ASP A 52 -2.77 -19.48 -9.87
C ASP A 52 -2.87 -19.33 -8.34
N SER A 53 -3.03 -20.45 -7.65
CA SER A 53 -3.23 -20.46 -6.20
C SER A 53 -1.99 -19.94 -5.43
N GLU A 54 -0.78 -20.15 -5.95
CA GLU A 54 0.45 -19.69 -5.31
C GLU A 54 0.60 -18.18 -5.45
N GLN A 55 0.33 -17.63 -6.64
CA GLN A 55 0.32 -16.20 -6.91
C GLN A 55 -0.71 -15.47 -6.03
N LEU A 56 -1.95 -16.00 -5.96
CA LEU A 56 -2.98 -15.44 -5.07
C LEU A 56 -2.57 -15.49 -3.61
N LEU A 57 -1.99 -16.61 -3.16
CA LEU A 57 -1.53 -16.77 -1.79
C LEU A 57 -0.41 -15.76 -1.47
N GLN A 58 0.52 -15.59 -2.38
CA GLN A 58 1.62 -14.66 -2.21
C GLN A 58 1.11 -13.22 -2.03
N ILE A 59 0.27 -12.73 -2.95
CA ILE A 59 -0.22 -11.35 -2.87
C ILE A 59 -1.10 -11.12 -1.63
N ILE A 60 -2.01 -12.04 -1.30
CA ILE A 60 -2.92 -11.87 -0.15
C ILE A 60 -2.15 -11.93 1.17
N ARG A 61 -1.10 -12.76 1.27
CA ARG A 61 -0.23 -12.84 2.43
C ARG A 61 0.70 -11.63 2.52
N ASP A 62 1.39 -11.27 1.44
CA ASP A 62 2.49 -10.32 1.46
C ASP A 62 1.99 -8.87 1.38
N TYR A 63 0.95 -8.59 0.59
CA TYR A 63 0.35 -7.25 0.46
C TYR A 63 -0.86 -7.02 1.37
N GLY A 64 -1.57 -8.08 1.74
CA GLY A 64 -2.67 -8.00 2.69
C GLY A 64 -2.25 -8.17 4.15
N GLU A 65 -1.09 -8.76 4.41
CA GLU A 65 -0.69 -9.23 5.74
C GLU A 65 -1.83 -10.06 6.38
N GLU A 66 -2.53 -10.87 5.52
CA GLU A 66 -3.76 -11.57 5.91
C GLU A 66 -3.45 -13.00 6.43
N ARG A 67 -3.75 -13.23 7.68
CA ARG A 67 -3.48 -14.52 8.32
C ARG A 67 -4.32 -15.69 7.78
N TRP A 68 -5.48 -15.38 7.20
CA TRP A 68 -6.38 -16.36 6.59
C TRP A 68 -6.14 -16.54 5.09
N ALA A 69 -5.03 -16.00 4.56
CA ALA A 69 -4.72 -15.97 3.13
C ALA A 69 -4.91 -17.34 2.46
N LYS A 70 -4.34 -18.41 3.03
CA LYS A 70 -4.45 -19.77 2.47
C LYS A 70 -5.91 -20.20 2.28
N ARG A 71 -6.72 -20.03 3.32
CA ARG A 71 -8.12 -20.43 3.28
C ARG A 71 -8.96 -19.55 2.36
N ILE A 72 -8.66 -18.24 2.29
CA ILE A 72 -9.31 -17.34 1.35
C ILE A 72 -9.02 -17.76 -0.09
N VAL A 73 -7.78 -18.11 -0.41
CA VAL A 73 -7.38 -18.60 -1.74
C VAL A 73 -8.09 -19.91 -2.09
N GLU A 74 -8.17 -20.88 -1.18
CA GLU A 74 -8.91 -22.12 -1.39
C GLU A 74 -10.36 -21.85 -1.80
N PHE A 75 -11.05 -20.93 -1.09
CA PHE A 75 -12.43 -20.56 -1.37
C PHE A 75 -12.59 -19.77 -2.69
N ILE A 76 -11.62 -18.91 -3.04
CA ILE A 76 -11.63 -18.21 -4.33
C ILE A 76 -11.46 -19.20 -5.47
N VAL A 77 -10.49 -20.10 -5.37
CA VAL A 77 -10.20 -21.09 -6.41
C VAL A 77 -11.38 -22.05 -6.61
N GLU A 78 -12.04 -22.49 -5.54
CA GLU A 78 -13.26 -23.29 -5.61
C GLU A 78 -14.40 -22.51 -6.29
N ALA A 79 -14.69 -21.32 -5.83
CA ALA A 79 -15.81 -20.52 -6.35
C ALA A 79 -15.67 -20.19 -7.84
N ARG A 80 -14.47 -19.85 -8.32
CA ARG A 80 -14.24 -19.53 -9.73
C ARG A 80 -14.35 -20.71 -10.69
N GLN A 81 -14.25 -21.96 -10.17
CA GLN A 81 -14.50 -23.18 -10.98
C GLN A 81 -15.98 -23.32 -11.34
N GLU A 82 -16.87 -22.84 -10.46
CA GLU A 82 -18.32 -22.87 -10.72
C GLU A 82 -18.76 -21.69 -11.60
N LYS A 83 -18.30 -20.49 -11.26
CA LYS A 83 -18.66 -19.23 -11.93
C LYS A 83 -17.56 -18.20 -11.78
N ARG A 84 -17.22 -17.51 -12.88
CA ARG A 84 -16.31 -16.36 -12.88
C ARG A 84 -16.77 -15.31 -11.85
N ILE A 85 -15.86 -14.83 -11.00
CA ILE A 85 -16.11 -13.84 -9.96
C ILE A 85 -15.97 -12.47 -10.63
N THR A 86 -17.06 -11.71 -10.75
CA THR A 86 -17.10 -10.47 -11.54
C THR A 86 -17.39 -9.22 -10.72
N THR A 87 -17.89 -9.39 -9.48
CA THR A 87 -18.26 -8.24 -8.64
C THR A 87 -17.55 -8.24 -7.29
N THR A 88 -17.42 -7.05 -6.71
CA THR A 88 -16.86 -6.86 -5.37
C THR A 88 -17.70 -7.57 -4.31
N GLY A 89 -19.01 -7.58 -4.45
CA GLY A 89 -19.94 -8.26 -3.53
C GLY A 89 -19.77 -9.79 -3.56
N GLU A 90 -19.54 -10.39 -4.73
CA GLU A 90 -19.23 -11.82 -4.85
C GLU A 90 -17.94 -12.15 -4.10
N LEU A 91 -16.87 -11.38 -4.34
CA LEU A 91 -15.59 -11.57 -3.66
C LEU A 91 -15.71 -11.40 -2.13
N VAL A 92 -16.45 -10.38 -1.67
CA VAL A 92 -16.70 -10.15 -0.23
C VAL A 92 -17.40 -11.35 0.41
N ARG A 93 -18.39 -11.96 -0.26
CA ARG A 93 -19.09 -13.16 0.24
C ARG A 93 -18.14 -14.34 0.37
N ILE A 94 -17.29 -14.58 -0.63
CA ILE A 94 -16.30 -15.65 -0.63
C ILE A 94 -15.33 -15.46 0.55
N ILE A 95 -14.78 -14.26 0.73
CA ILE A 95 -13.86 -13.95 1.83
C ILE A 95 -14.54 -14.16 3.19
N LYS A 96 -15.78 -13.68 3.35
CA LYS A 96 -16.55 -13.88 4.59
C LYS A 96 -16.77 -15.36 4.90
N ASN A 97 -17.04 -16.18 3.90
CA ASN A 97 -17.22 -17.62 4.09
C ASN A 97 -15.92 -18.33 4.46
N ALA A 98 -14.78 -17.87 3.92
CA ALA A 98 -13.46 -18.40 4.23
C ALA A 98 -13.02 -18.11 5.67
N ILE A 99 -13.38 -16.95 6.23
CA ILE A 99 -12.95 -16.56 7.58
C ILE A 99 -13.96 -17.04 8.63
N PRO A 100 -13.53 -17.77 9.69
CA PRO A 100 -14.43 -18.25 10.74
C PRO A 100 -15.26 -17.14 11.38
N ALA A 101 -16.53 -17.39 11.68
CA ALA A 101 -17.46 -16.39 12.22
C ALA A 101 -16.91 -15.70 13.48
N LYS A 102 -16.31 -16.46 14.41
CA LYS A 102 -15.68 -15.91 15.62
C LYS A 102 -14.54 -14.92 15.32
N ALA A 103 -13.78 -15.14 14.25
CA ALA A 103 -12.66 -14.27 13.86
C ALA A 103 -13.12 -12.99 13.13
N ARG A 104 -14.41 -12.88 12.77
CA ARG A 104 -15.01 -11.72 12.10
C ARG A 104 -15.72 -10.77 13.05
N GLN A 105 -15.91 -11.15 14.32
CA GLN A 105 -16.69 -10.37 15.28
C GLN A 105 -15.92 -9.13 15.77
N ASP A 106 -14.60 -9.27 15.94
CA ASP A 106 -13.75 -8.19 16.45
C ASP A 106 -12.77 -7.74 15.37
N GLY A 107 -12.72 -6.43 15.10
CA GLY A 107 -11.70 -5.84 14.22
C GLY A 107 -12.26 -5.22 12.94
N PRO A 108 -11.37 -4.94 11.95
CA PRO A 108 -11.76 -4.35 10.68
C PRO A 108 -12.58 -5.32 9.82
N HIS A 109 -13.28 -4.76 8.81
CA HIS A 109 -14.07 -5.57 7.88
C HIS A 109 -13.22 -6.72 7.28
N PRO A 110 -13.72 -7.97 7.24
CA PRO A 110 -12.92 -9.15 6.86
C PRO A 110 -12.32 -9.07 5.46
N ALA A 111 -12.95 -8.37 4.51
CA ALA A 111 -12.41 -8.20 3.17
C ALA A 111 -11.34 -7.11 3.05
N LYS A 112 -11.14 -6.25 4.08
CA LYS A 112 -10.25 -5.08 3.99
C LYS A 112 -8.84 -5.45 3.51
N ARG A 113 -8.23 -6.47 4.08
CA ARG A 113 -6.85 -6.88 3.78
C ARG A 113 -6.72 -7.52 2.41
N THR A 114 -7.67 -8.36 2.02
CA THR A 114 -7.67 -8.99 0.70
C THR A 114 -7.89 -7.97 -0.40
N PHE A 115 -8.80 -7.01 -0.22
CA PHE A 115 -9.01 -5.90 -1.16
C PHE A 115 -7.77 -5.02 -1.29
N GLN A 116 -7.10 -4.70 -0.16
CA GLN A 116 -5.82 -3.99 -0.19
C GLN A 116 -4.78 -4.76 -1.00
N ALA A 117 -4.66 -6.07 -0.80
CA ALA A 117 -3.69 -6.89 -1.50
C ALA A 117 -3.90 -6.90 -3.01
N ILE A 118 -5.13 -7.13 -3.45
CA ILE A 118 -5.49 -7.14 -4.87
C ILE A 118 -5.28 -5.74 -5.49
N ARG A 119 -5.67 -4.67 -4.80
CA ARG A 119 -5.48 -3.30 -5.24
C ARG A 119 -4.00 -2.96 -5.47
N ILE A 120 -3.15 -3.33 -4.52
CA ILE A 120 -1.69 -3.14 -4.61
C ILE A 120 -1.13 -3.85 -5.83
N GLU A 121 -1.58 -5.07 -6.10
CA GLU A 121 -1.14 -5.86 -7.26
C GLU A 121 -1.60 -5.24 -8.57
N VAL A 122 -2.91 -4.91 -8.70
CA VAL A 122 -3.48 -4.26 -9.89
C VAL A 122 -2.70 -3.01 -10.28
N ASN A 123 -2.38 -2.16 -9.30
CA ASN A 123 -1.82 -0.83 -9.55
C ASN A 123 -0.29 -0.78 -9.34
N ARG A 124 0.35 -1.91 -8.99
CA ARG A 124 1.79 -1.99 -8.68
C ARG A 124 2.25 -0.93 -7.68
N GLU A 125 1.40 -0.62 -6.70
CA GLU A 125 1.53 0.54 -5.82
C GLU A 125 2.88 0.59 -5.09
N LEU A 126 3.38 -0.55 -4.63
CA LEU A 126 4.61 -0.61 -3.84
C LEU A 126 5.88 -0.61 -4.70
N ALA A 127 5.82 -1.17 -5.90
CA ALA A 127 6.99 -1.39 -6.74
C ALA A 127 7.67 -0.08 -7.18
N ILE A 128 6.91 1.00 -7.30
CA ILE A 128 7.39 2.29 -7.80
C ILE A 128 7.84 3.24 -6.69
N LEU A 129 7.53 2.96 -5.40
CA LEU A 129 7.69 3.96 -4.33
C LEU A 129 9.15 4.30 -4.06
N HIS A 130 10.02 3.30 -3.93
CA HIS A 130 11.44 3.54 -3.63
C HIS A 130 12.07 4.48 -4.65
N ASP A 131 11.99 4.13 -5.93
CA ASP A 131 12.62 4.89 -7.00
C ASP A 131 11.99 6.27 -7.15
N SER A 132 10.66 6.38 -7.02
CA SER A 132 9.97 7.68 -7.04
C SER A 132 10.45 8.62 -5.93
N PHE A 133 10.73 8.09 -4.73
CA PHE A 133 11.25 8.93 -3.64
C PHE A 133 12.71 9.33 -3.87
N VAL A 134 13.54 8.42 -4.38
CA VAL A 134 14.94 8.72 -4.75
C VAL A 134 14.99 9.81 -5.82
N ASP A 135 14.18 9.67 -6.87
CA ASP A 135 14.10 10.64 -7.97
C ASP A 135 13.59 12.00 -7.48
N ALA A 136 12.52 12.02 -6.66
CA ALA A 136 12.02 13.27 -6.07
C ALA A 136 13.10 13.99 -5.25
N VAL A 137 13.83 13.24 -4.40
CA VAL A 137 14.92 13.81 -3.61
C VAL A 137 16.04 14.34 -4.52
N SER A 138 16.37 13.65 -5.62
CA SER A 138 17.38 14.13 -6.56
C SER A 138 17.05 15.49 -7.16
N MET A 139 15.77 15.71 -7.47
CA MET A 139 15.23 16.94 -8.07
C MET A 139 15.02 18.10 -7.08
N LEU A 140 14.96 17.84 -5.77
CA LEU A 140 14.83 18.91 -4.77
C LEU A 140 16.06 19.83 -4.78
N LYS A 141 15.84 21.12 -4.53
CA LYS A 141 16.96 22.01 -4.21
C LYS A 141 17.48 21.76 -2.78
N PRO A 142 18.72 22.14 -2.46
CA PRO A 142 19.24 22.09 -1.08
C PRO A 142 18.24 22.73 -0.10
N LYS A 143 18.04 22.10 1.07
CA LYS A 143 17.04 22.45 2.09
C LYS A 143 15.57 22.27 1.66
N GLY A 144 15.31 21.75 0.46
CA GLY A 144 13.97 21.32 0.04
C GLY A 144 13.48 20.11 0.85
N MET A 145 12.18 19.92 0.90
CA MET A 145 11.54 18.90 1.73
C MET A 145 10.79 17.87 0.87
N ILE A 146 10.79 16.64 1.33
CA ILE A 146 9.86 15.59 0.86
C ILE A 146 8.99 15.16 2.03
N GLY A 147 7.67 15.16 1.82
CA GLY A 147 6.67 14.61 2.73
C GLY A 147 5.93 13.45 2.06
N VAL A 148 5.76 12.36 2.78
CA VAL A 148 5.02 11.17 2.30
C VAL A 148 3.97 10.80 3.32
N ILE A 149 2.70 10.80 2.89
CA ILE A 149 1.55 10.35 3.67
C ILE A 149 1.25 8.91 3.25
N THR A 150 1.24 7.99 4.20
CA THR A 150 1.01 6.56 4.01
C THR A 150 -0.23 6.13 4.77
N PHE A 151 -0.98 5.14 4.29
CA PHE A 151 -2.23 4.67 4.90
C PHE A 151 -2.18 3.21 5.37
N HIS A 152 -1.13 2.47 5.03
CA HIS A 152 -0.92 1.11 5.52
C HIS A 152 0.57 0.81 5.79
N SER A 153 0.81 -0.31 6.50
CA SER A 153 2.12 -0.74 7.01
C SER A 153 3.21 -0.88 5.95
N LEU A 154 2.85 -1.36 4.76
CA LEU A 154 3.82 -1.62 3.69
C LEU A 154 4.36 -0.32 3.09
N GLU A 155 3.48 0.65 2.79
CA GLU A 155 3.90 1.99 2.34
C GLU A 155 4.80 2.66 3.37
N ASP A 156 4.39 2.63 4.65
CA ASP A 156 5.16 3.22 5.76
C ASP A 156 6.53 2.55 5.91
N ARG A 157 6.60 1.24 5.74
CA ARG A 157 7.85 0.46 5.80
C ARG A 157 8.81 0.87 4.69
N ILE A 158 8.33 0.93 3.43
CA ILE A 158 9.15 1.34 2.29
C ILE A 158 9.64 2.77 2.48
N THR A 159 8.74 3.71 2.81
CA THR A 159 9.09 5.11 3.06
C THR A 159 10.17 5.25 4.14
N LYS A 160 9.98 4.55 5.28
CA LYS A 160 10.95 4.55 6.38
C LYS A 160 12.31 3.99 5.96
N GLN A 161 12.31 2.89 5.19
CA GLN A 161 13.55 2.25 4.73
C GLN A 161 14.28 3.14 3.74
N THR A 162 13.60 3.70 2.74
CA THR A 162 14.18 4.61 1.76
C THR A 162 14.75 5.88 2.42
N PHE A 163 14.01 6.49 3.35
CA PHE A 163 14.51 7.67 4.06
C PHE A 163 15.69 7.35 4.97
N LYS A 164 15.74 6.15 5.57
CA LYS A 164 16.89 5.68 6.34
C LYS A 164 18.11 5.50 5.43
N GLU A 165 17.95 4.86 4.29
CA GLU A 165 19.00 4.65 3.29
C GLU A 165 19.58 6.00 2.84
N LEU A 166 18.74 6.93 2.41
CA LEU A 166 19.13 8.26 1.96
C LEU A 166 19.75 9.13 3.08
N SER A 167 19.48 8.82 4.35
CA SER A 167 20.05 9.52 5.51
C SER A 167 21.34 8.88 6.03
N THR A 168 21.74 7.72 5.48
CA THR A 168 22.91 7.00 5.94
C THR A 168 24.17 7.65 5.39
N ALA A 169 25.08 8.07 6.27
CA ALA A 169 26.32 8.73 5.86
C ALA A 169 27.45 7.75 5.50
N CYS A 170 27.37 6.52 6.00
CA CYS A 170 28.39 5.50 5.76
C CYS A 170 27.74 4.13 5.69
N ILE A 171 28.12 3.34 4.69
CA ILE A 171 27.65 1.97 4.44
C ILE A 171 28.76 0.93 4.67
N CYS A 172 29.92 1.33 5.20
CA CYS A 172 31.00 0.40 5.56
C CYS A 172 30.57 -0.54 6.68
N PRO A 173 31.10 -1.77 6.71
CA PRO A 173 30.97 -2.65 7.87
C PRO A 173 31.45 -1.96 9.16
N PRO A 174 30.74 -2.13 10.30
CA PRO A 174 31.08 -1.44 11.56
C PRO A 174 32.49 -1.74 12.08
N GLN A 175 33.10 -2.82 11.63
CA GLN A 175 34.47 -3.27 12.04
C GLN A 175 35.57 -2.48 11.36
N LEU A 176 35.30 -1.73 10.30
CA LEU A 176 36.31 -0.96 9.60
C LEU A 176 36.69 0.31 10.40
N PRO A 177 37.97 0.51 10.74
CA PRO A 177 38.39 1.68 11.55
C PRO A 177 38.30 2.99 10.79
N VAL A 178 38.28 2.96 9.44
CA VAL A 178 38.23 4.14 8.58
C VAL A 178 37.19 3.92 7.48
N CYS A 179 36.42 4.94 7.21
CA CYS A 179 35.42 4.89 6.12
C CYS A 179 36.11 4.91 4.75
N VAL A 180 35.77 3.93 3.91
CA VAL A 180 36.29 3.77 2.53
C VAL A 180 35.20 3.81 1.46
N CYS A 181 33.92 3.94 1.86
CA CYS A 181 32.80 3.86 0.90
C CYS A 181 32.50 5.16 0.17
N ASN A 182 33.03 6.30 0.60
CA ASN A 182 32.72 7.64 0.08
C ASN A 182 31.20 7.96 0.02
N HIS A 183 30.36 7.15 0.69
CA HIS A 183 28.93 7.37 0.75
C HIS A 183 28.60 8.62 1.59
N LYS A 184 27.61 9.38 1.16
CA LYS A 184 27.18 10.61 1.87
C LYS A 184 25.67 10.56 2.03
N ALA A 185 25.21 10.96 3.20
CA ALA A 185 23.77 11.22 3.38
C ALA A 185 23.31 12.35 2.43
N VAL A 186 22.17 12.14 1.78
CA VAL A 186 21.56 13.13 0.87
C VAL A 186 20.37 13.84 1.50
N VAL A 187 19.80 13.26 2.56
CA VAL A 187 18.70 13.86 3.33
C VAL A 187 18.93 13.74 4.83
N LYS A 188 18.25 14.59 5.60
CA LYS A 188 18.04 14.44 7.04
C LYS A 188 16.58 14.08 7.28
N ALA A 189 16.28 12.84 7.63
CA ALA A 189 14.93 12.36 7.91
C ALA A 189 14.56 12.53 9.39
N LYS A 190 13.26 12.81 9.66
CA LYS A 190 12.70 12.73 11.01
C LYS A 190 12.46 11.26 11.38
N ASN A 191 12.89 10.84 12.57
CA ASN A 191 12.80 9.44 13.02
C ASN A 191 11.36 8.97 13.25
N LYS A 192 10.49 9.85 13.77
CA LYS A 192 9.08 9.53 14.03
C LYS A 192 8.19 10.05 12.90
N ALA A 193 7.22 9.23 12.51
CA ALA A 193 6.11 9.70 11.71
C ALA A 193 5.22 10.65 12.53
N ILE A 194 4.56 11.57 11.84
CA ILE A 194 3.52 12.43 12.40
C ILE A 194 2.20 11.71 12.15
N GLU A 195 1.44 11.50 13.21
CA GLU A 195 0.11 10.86 13.17
C GLU A 195 -0.98 11.93 13.27
N PRO A 196 -2.19 11.68 12.73
CA PRO A 196 -3.29 12.62 12.82
C PRO A 196 -3.74 12.82 14.27
N SER A 197 -4.20 14.02 14.59
CA SER A 197 -4.79 14.32 15.90
C SER A 197 -6.16 13.65 16.06
N ILE A 198 -6.62 13.52 17.30
CA ILE A 198 -7.96 12.98 17.60
C ILE A 198 -9.03 13.83 16.89
N GLY A 199 -8.92 15.17 16.96
CA GLY A 199 -9.88 16.06 16.30
C GLY A 199 -9.88 15.92 14.78
N GLU A 200 -8.74 15.65 14.16
CA GLU A 200 -8.68 15.36 12.72
C GLU A 200 -9.39 14.03 12.37
N ILE A 201 -9.20 13.00 13.19
CA ILE A 201 -9.84 11.69 12.99
C ILE A 201 -11.37 11.79 13.15
N GLU A 202 -11.85 12.62 14.08
CA GLU A 202 -13.28 12.85 14.29
C GLU A 202 -13.95 13.50 13.06
N VAL A 203 -13.27 14.46 12.43
CA VAL A 203 -13.77 15.14 11.23
C VAL A 203 -13.54 14.31 9.96
N ASN A 204 -12.40 13.61 9.89
CA ASN A 204 -12.01 12.76 8.77
C ASN A 204 -11.56 11.36 9.23
N PRO A 205 -12.51 10.42 9.44
CA PRO A 205 -12.21 9.05 9.88
C PRO A 205 -11.25 8.28 8.95
N ARG A 206 -11.14 8.69 7.68
CA ARG A 206 -10.20 8.08 6.71
C ARG A 206 -8.75 8.37 7.04
N ALA A 207 -8.46 9.48 7.75
CA ALA A 207 -7.12 9.82 8.21
C ALA A 207 -6.60 8.91 9.34
N ARG A 208 -7.44 8.10 9.98
CA ARG A 208 -7.08 7.31 11.18
C ARG A 208 -5.81 6.46 11.02
N SER A 209 -5.53 5.96 9.84
CA SER A 209 -4.35 5.14 9.57
C SER A 209 -3.21 5.92 8.92
N ALA A 210 -3.37 7.23 8.70
CA ALA A 210 -2.40 8.06 8.02
C ALA A 210 -1.13 8.25 8.86
N LYS A 211 0.02 8.26 8.20
CA LYS A 211 1.32 8.59 8.79
C LYS A 211 2.10 9.48 7.84
N LEU A 212 2.46 10.68 8.28
CA LEU A 212 3.32 11.58 7.51
C LEU A 212 4.78 11.38 7.92
N ARG A 213 5.62 11.03 6.95
CA ARG A 213 7.08 11.04 7.10
C ARG A 213 7.69 12.19 6.31
N VAL A 214 8.69 12.84 6.91
CA VAL A 214 9.34 14.04 6.34
C VAL A 214 10.85 13.84 6.33
N ALA A 215 11.48 14.23 5.20
CA ALA A 215 12.92 14.37 5.10
C ALA A 215 13.28 15.69 4.43
N VAL A 216 14.45 16.23 4.77
CA VAL A 216 14.98 17.51 4.25
C VAL A 216 16.27 17.20 3.50
N LYS A 217 16.39 17.66 2.26
CA LYS A 217 17.62 17.56 1.46
C LYS A 217 18.75 18.34 2.09
N LEU A 218 19.93 17.75 2.18
CA LEU A 218 21.14 18.36 2.72
C LEU A 218 21.78 19.35 1.75
#